data_3b747fd1f955b0eaaf20c663d13b61c8
#
_entry.id   3b747fd1f955b0eaaf20c663d13b61c8
#
_cell.length_a   1.000
_cell.length_b   1.000
_cell.length_c   1.000
_cell.angle_alpha   90.00
_cell.angle_beta   90.00
_cell.angle_gamma   90.00
#
_symmetry.space_group_name_H-M   'P 1'
#
loop_
_entity.id
_entity.type
_entity.pdbx_description
1 polymer ?
#
loop_
_entity_poly.entity_id
_entity_poly.type
_entity_poly.pdbx_seq_one_letter_code
_entity_poly.pdbx_strand_id
1 'polypeptide(L)'
;MDLILCIVLMFAALLFTVWSGGQLFFATSFGLALFCIYALRHGSSPKQLGAMLMVGVKKALVVILALLVIGMLTASWMLCGTIPYLVCLGMKLIQPKLFILCAFLLCAAISFLIGTAFGTANTMGVVLMTIARGCGVSPAITAGAILCGIYVGDRCSPMSSSLLLLSTLTGTDHYTN
;
A
#
# COMPACT_ATOMS: atom_id res chain seq x y z
N MET A 1 -14.98 -24.96 -14.77
CA MET A 1 -14.36 -24.48 -13.52
C MET A 1 -14.85 -23.06 -13.35
N ASP A 2 -15.63 -22.81 -12.34
CA ASP A 2 -16.33 -21.53 -12.20
C ASP A 2 -15.38 -20.43 -11.71
N LEU A 3 -15.58 -19.20 -12.15
CA LEU A 3 -14.77 -18.03 -11.75
C LEU A 3 -14.70 -17.92 -10.23
N ILE A 4 -15.81 -18.20 -9.55
CA ILE A 4 -15.92 -18.19 -8.09
C ILE A 4 -14.94 -19.20 -7.47
N LEU A 5 -14.82 -20.40 -8.04
CA LEU A 5 -13.89 -21.43 -7.56
C LEU A 5 -12.43 -20.97 -7.69
N CYS A 6 -12.07 -20.31 -8.80
CA CYS A 6 -10.71 -19.77 -9.00
C CYS A 6 -10.38 -18.68 -7.95
N ILE A 7 -11.34 -17.80 -7.66
CA ILE A 7 -11.19 -16.74 -6.66
C ILE A 7 -11.03 -17.37 -5.26
N VAL A 8 -11.89 -18.32 -4.90
CA VAL A 8 -11.81 -18.99 -3.60
C VAL A 8 -10.49 -19.73 -3.42
N LEU A 9 -10.03 -20.46 -4.44
CA LEU A 9 -8.74 -21.16 -4.39
C LEU A 9 -7.55 -20.21 -4.26
N MET A 10 -7.59 -19.06 -4.94
CA MET A 10 -6.56 -18.03 -4.80
C MET A 10 -6.53 -17.45 -3.38
N PHE A 11 -7.71 -17.11 -2.81
CA PHE A 11 -7.79 -16.63 -1.44
C PHE A 11 -7.34 -17.67 -0.41
N ALA A 12 -7.73 -18.94 -0.59
CA ALA A 12 -7.28 -20.03 0.26
C ALA A 12 -5.76 -20.22 0.21
N ALA A 13 -5.14 -20.14 -0.98
CA ALA A 13 -3.71 -20.21 -1.14
C ALA A 13 -2.98 -19.04 -0.48
N LEU A 14 -3.52 -17.81 -0.57
CA LEU A 14 -2.98 -16.64 0.10
C LEU A 14 -3.04 -16.78 1.63
N LEU A 15 -4.20 -17.16 2.18
CA LEU A 15 -4.36 -17.37 3.62
C LEU A 15 -3.44 -18.47 4.14
N PHE A 16 -3.35 -19.58 3.42
CA PHE A 16 -2.46 -20.70 3.78
C PHE A 16 -1.00 -20.25 3.78
N THR A 17 -0.57 -19.47 2.78
CA THR A 17 0.82 -18.97 2.68
C THR A 17 1.15 -17.99 3.80
N VAL A 18 0.19 -17.11 4.16
CA VAL A 18 0.36 -16.18 5.29
C VAL A 18 0.46 -16.95 6.61
N TRP A 19 -0.38 -17.97 6.80
CA TRP A 19 -0.38 -18.76 8.03
C TRP A 19 0.88 -19.62 8.19
N SER A 20 1.38 -20.19 7.09
CA SER A 20 2.62 -20.98 7.09
C SER A 20 3.90 -20.13 7.08
N GLY A 21 3.81 -18.79 7.08
CA GLY A 21 4.97 -17.89 7.01
C GLY A 21 5.76 -17.99 5.70
N GLY A 22 5.13 -18.54 4.65
CA GLY A 22 5.72 -18.71 3.33
C GLY A 22 5.81 -17.40 2.54
N GLN A 23 6.56 -17.43 1.44
CA GLN A 23 6.67 -16.27 0.56
C GLN A 23 5.38 -16.09 -0.26
N LEU A 24 4.77 -14.92 -0.18
CA LEU A 24 3.57 -14.53 -0.94
C LEU A 24 3.73 -14.67 -2.46
N PHE A 25 4.97 -14.67 -2.93
CA PHE A 25 5.30 -14.86 -4.34
C PHE A 25 4.73 -16.18 -4.91
N PHE A 26 4.82 -17.28 -4.17
CA PHE A 26 4.30 -18.59 -4.62
C PHE A 26 2.76 -18.58 -4.71
N ALA A 27 2.08 -17.97 -3.75
CA ALA A 27 0.62 -17.87 -3.77
C ALA A 27 0.10 -17.00 -4.91
N THR A 28 0.75 -15.86 -5.17
CA THR A 28 0.38 -14.97 -6.29
C THR A 28 0.68 -15.60 -7.65
N SER A 29 1.82 -16.33 -7.79
CA SER A 29 2.16 -17.05 -9.01
C SER A 29 1.17 -18.19 -9.28
N PHE A 30 0.76 -18.92 -8.24
CA PHE A 30 -0.27 -19.96 -8.34
C PHE A 30 -1.63 -19.35 -8.76
N GLY A 31 -2.03 -18.23 -8.17
CA GLY A 31 -3.23 -17.51 -8.57
C GLY A 31 -3.19 -17.07 -10.03
N LEU A 32 -2.06 -16.54 -10.49
CA LEU A 32 -1.87 -16.17 -11.89
C LEU A 32 -2.05 -17.39 -12.83
N ALA A 33 -1.44 -18.52 -12.49
CA ALA A 33 -1.57 -19.75 -13.27
C ALA A 33 -3.02 -20.25 -13.34
N LEU A 34 -3.77 -20.19 -12.22
CA LEU A 34 -5.18 -20.56 -12.18
C LEU A 34 -6.03 -19.68 -13.10
N PHE A 35 -5.83 -18.37 -13.08
CA PHE A 35 -6.57 -17.44 -13.95
C PHE A 35 -6.18 -17.61 -15.42
N CYS A 36 -4.93 -17.93 -15.75
CA CYS A 36 -4.49 -18.25 -17.10
C CYS A 36 -5.19 -19.51 -17.63
N ILE A 37 -5.24 -20.59 -16.82
CA ILE A 37 -5.92 -21.83 -17.17
C ILE A 37 -7.43 -21.59 -17.36
N TYR A 38 -8.04 -20.80 -16.48
CA TYR A 38 -9.45 -20.42 -16.59
C TYR A 38 -9.74 -19.69 -17.91
N ALA A 39 -8.93 -18.68 -18.26
CA ALA A 39 -9.09 -17.91 -19.48
C ALA A 39 -8.94 -18.78 -20.75
N LEU A 40 -7.97 -19.70 -20.77
CA LEU A 40 -7.80 -20.64 -21.88
C LEU A 40 -8.99 -21.59 -22.04
N ARG A 41 -9.58 -22.06 -20.94
CA ARG A 41 -10.77 -22.93 -20.97
C ARG A 41 -12.04 -22.21 -21.44
N HIS A 42 -12.13 -20.88 -21.22
CA HIS A 42 -13.24 -20.07 -21.68
C HIS A 42 -13.06 -19.49 -23.09
N GLY A 43 -12.16 -20.07 -23.89
CA GLY A 43 -12.03 -19.75 -25.30
C GLY A 43 -11.13 -18.54 -25.63
N SER A 44 -10.39 -18.04 -24.65
CA SER A 44 -9.40 -16.98 -24.92
C SER A 44 -8.21 -17.55 -25.69
N SER A 45 -7.84 -16.92 -26.81
CA SER A 45 -6.66 -17.31 -27.58
C SER A 45 -5.37 -17.07 -26.76
N PRO A 46 -4.33 -17.93 -26.90
CA PRO A 46 -3.03 -17.69 -26.25
C PRO A 46 -2.42 -16.32 -26.57
N LYS A 47 -2.67 -15.81 -27.78
CA LYS A 47 -2.25 -14.45 -28.18
C LYS A 47 -2.96 -13.34 -27.40
N GLN A 48 -4.27 -13.51 -27.16
CA GLN A 48 -5.06 -12.55 -26.35
C GLN A 48 -4.61 -12.59 -24.88
N LEU A 49 -4.33 -13.77 -24.35
CA LEU A 49 -3.81 -13.93 -22.99
C LEU A 49 -2.45 -13.23 -22.83
N GLY A 50 -1.54 -13.41 -23.79
CA GLY A 50 -0.26 -12.72 -23.81
C GLY A 50 -0.41 -11.19 -23.86
N ALA A 51 -1.36 -10.68 -24.66
CA ALA A 51 -1.65 -9.26 -24.74
C ALA A 51 -2.20 -8.71 -23.40
N MET A 52 -3.11 -9.44 -22.74
CA MET A 52 -3.64 -9.06 -21.41
C MET A 52 -2.55 -9.05 -20.34
N LEU A 53 -1.67 -10.05 -20.31
CA LEU A 53 -0.52 -10.10 -19.41
C LEU A 53 0.43 -8.90 -19.65
N MET A 54 0.70 -8.57 -20.90
CA MET A 54 1.57 -7.43 -21.24
C MET A 54 0.96 -6.09 -20.80
N VAL A 55 -0.35 -5.92 -20.91
CA VAL A 55 -1.04 -4.72 -20.37
C VAL A 55 -0.90 -4.66 -18.85
N GLY A 56 -1.06 -5.79 -18.15
CA GLY A 56 -0.83 -5.88 -16.71
C GLY A 56 0.60 -5.50 -16.31
N VAL A 57 1.59 -6.05 -17.01
CA VAL A 57 3.01 -5.73 -16.78
C VAL A 57 3.30 -4.24 -17.00
N LYS A 58 2.79 -3.64 -18.08
CA LYS A 58 2.97 -2.21 -18.34
C LYS A 58 2.38 -1.33 -17.24
N LYS A 59 1.19 -1.68 -16.72
CA LYS A 59 0.60 -0.96 -15.57
C LYS A 59 1.42 -1.14 -14.29
N ALA A 60 1.92 -2.35 -14.02
CA ALA A 60 2.79 -2.62 -12.88
C ALA A 60 4.12 -1.85 -12.96
N LEU A 61 4.67 -1.68 -14.15
CA LEU A 61 5.94 -0.96 -14.38
C LEU A 61 5.85 0.50 -13.93
N VAL A 62 4.71 1.17 -14.15
CA VAL A 62 4.48 2.54 -13.68
C VAL A 62 4.52 2.61 -12.15
N VAL A 63 3.91 1.63 -11.48
CA VAL A 63 3.92 1.54 -10.01
C VAL A 63 5.34 1.27 -9.48
N ILE A 64 6.06 0.36 -10.12
CA ILE A 64 7.46 0.03 -9.76
C ILE A 64 8.36 1.27 -9.92
N LEU A 65 8.24 2.00 -11.02
CA LEU A 65 8.99 3.24 -11.23
C LEU A 65 8.68 4.28 -10.16
N ALA A 66 7.40 4.48 -9.83
CA ALA A 66 7.00 5.40 -8.76
C ALA A 66 7.62 5.00 -7.41
N LEU A 67 7.56 3.71 -7.04
CA LEU A 67 8.17 3.21 -5.80
C LEU A 67 9.69 3.36 -5.81
N LEU A 68 10.35 3.18 -6.95
CA LEU A 68 11.79 3.37 -7.09
C LEU A 68 12.18 4.83 -6.85
N VAL A 69 11.46 5.78 -7.47
CA VAL A 69 11.72 7.23 -7.26
C VAL A 69 11.49 7.63 -5.80
N ILE A 70 10.42 7.15 -5.16
CA ILE A 70 10.16 7.40 -3.74
C ILE A 70 11.26 6.77 -2.86
N GLY A 71 11.72 5.57 -3.20
CA GLY A 71 12.82 4.91 -2.52
C GLY A 71 14.14 5.70 -2.61
N MET A 72 14.47 6.23 -3.79
CA MET A 72 15.64 7.12 -3.98
C MET A 72 15.53 8.40 -3.15
N LEU A 73 14.33 9.00 -3.10
CA LEU A 73 14.07 10.20 -2.32
C LEU A 73 14.27 9.95 -0.82
N THR A 74 13.70 8.86 -0.30
CA THR A 74 13.86 8.50 1.12
C THR A 74 15.30 8.15 1.48
N ALA A 75 16.03 7.47 0.59
CA ALA A 75 17.46 7.20 0.76
C ALA A 75 18.27 8.50 0.81
N SER A 76 17.98 9.45 -0.09
CA SER A 76 18.60 10.77 -0.10
C SER A 76 18.36 11.53 1.21
N TRP A 77 17.14 11.51 1.74
CA TRP A 77 16.82 12.14 3.03
C TRP A 77 17.52 11.48 4.23
N MET A 78 17.76 10.18 4.16
CA MET A 78 18.56 9.48 5.16
C MET A 78 20.03 9.93 5.11
N LEU A 79 20.61 9.99 3.92
CA LEU A 79 22.01 10.37 3.73
C LEU A 79 22.28 11.84 4.08
N CYS A 80 21.36 12.75 3.73
CA CYS A 80 21.43 14.17 4.07
C CYS A 80 21.20 14.46 5.56
N GLY A 81 20.89 13.45 6.37
CA GLY A 81 20.63 13.65 7.80
C GLY A 81 19.25 14.24 8.13
N THR A 82 18.39 14.47 7.14
CA THR A 82 17.05 15.04 7.34
C THR A 82 16.19 14.15 8.23
N ILE A 83 16.17 12.84 7.94
CA ILE A 83 15.41 11.87 8.77
C ILE A 83 15.98 11.80 10.18
N PRO A 84 17.30 11.60 10.41
CA PRO A 84 17.89 11.64 11.76
C PRO A 84 17.59 12.93 12.53
N TYR A 85 17.65 14.09 11.86
CA TYR A 85 17.32 15.38 12.48
C TYR A 85 15.85 15.44 12.92
N LEU A 86 14.92 15.07 12.05
CA LEU A 86 13.49 15.01 12.37
C LEU A 86 13.19 14.03 13.51
N VAL A 87 13.90 12.90 13.55
CA VAL A 87 13.82 11.93 14.67
C VAL A 87 14.25 12.57 15.98
N CYS A 88 15.41 13.23 16.02
CA CYS A 88 15.88 13.92 17.21
C CYS A 88 14.94 15.03 17.67
N LEU A 89 14.38 15.79 16.73
CA LEU A 89 13.42 16.84 17.02
C LEU A 89 12.11 16.24 17.56
N GLY A 90 11.62 15.19 16.94
CA GLY A 90 10.40 14.47 17.35
C GLY A 90 10.54 13.87 18.75
N MET A 91 11.69 13.27 19.09
CA MET A 91 11.94 12.74 20.44
C MET A 91 11.95 13.83 21.51
N LYS A 92 12.34 15.06 21.19
CA LYS A 92 12.33 16.19 22.12
C LYS A 92 10.95 16.81 22.30
N LEU A 93 10.13 16.83 21.25
CA LEU A 93 8.84 17.52 21.23
C LEU A 93 7.67 16.62 21.61
N ILE A 94 7.74 15.35 21.30
CA ILE A 94 6.60 14.42 21.42
C ILE A 94 6.75 13.61 22.72
N GLN A 95 5.80 13.78 23.63
CA GLN A 95 5.71 12.92 24.80
C GLN A 95 5.34 11.49 24.36
N PRO A 96 6.03 10.43 24.87
CA PRO A 96 5.78 9.04 24.48
C PRO A 96 4.31 8.60 24.63
N LYS A 97 3.60 9.17 25.61
CA LYS A 97 2.18 8.88 25.88
C LYS A 97 1.24 9.35 24.76
N LEU A 98 1.56 10.46 24.10
CA LEU A 98 0.74 11.05 23.01
C LEU A 98 1.28 10.69 21.62
N PHE A 99 2.41 10.00 21.55
CA PHE A 99 3.10 9.70 20.30
C PHE A 99 2.19 8.98 19.29
N ILE A 100 1.44 7.98 19.74
CA ILE A 100 0.55 7.17 18.87
C ILE A 100 -0.54 8.03 18.26
N LEU A 101 -1.15 8.90 19.06
CA LEU A 101 -2.17 9.84 18.57
C LEU A 101 -1.59 10.84 17.57
N CYS A 102 -0.42 11.41 17.88
CA CYS A 102 0.27 12.34 16.98
C CYS A 102 0.67 11.63 15.67
N ALA A 103 1.17 10.40 15.72
CA ALA A 103 1.51 9.62 14.55
C ALA A 103 0.29 9.36 13.65
N PHE A 104 -0.83 8.99 14.24
CA PHE A 104 -2.10 8.81 13.52
C PHE A 104 -2.55 10.12 12.85
N LEU A 105 -2.62 11.23 13.60
CA LEU A 105 -3.10 12.52 13.08
C LEU A 105 -2.19 13.10 11.99
N LEU A 106 -0.87 12.99 12.15
CA LEU A 106 0.09 13.43 11.14
C LEU A 106 -0.03 12.61 9.86
N CYS A 107 -0.13 11.28 9.98
CA CYS A 107 -0.35 10.42 8.82
C CYS A 107 -1.68 10.71 8.15
N ALA A 108 -2.76 10.93 8.90
CA ALA A 108 -4.06 11.26 8.36
C ALA A 108 -4.06 12.60 7.61
N ALA A 109 -3.47 13.65 8.20
CA ALA A 109 -3.38 14.97 7.59
C ALA A 109 -2.56 14.95 6.29
N ILE A 110 -1.39 14.31 6.32
CA ILE A 110 -0.50 14.25 5.15
C ILE A 110 -1.08 13.36 4.07
N SER A 111 -1.67 12.21 4.45
CA SER A 111 -2.35 11.32 3.50
C SER A 111 -3.55 12.00 2.84
N PHE A 112 -4.28 12.82 3.59
CA PHE A 112 -5.38 13.63 3.06
C PHE A 112 -4.89 14.65 2.02
N LEU A 113 -3.74 15.30 2.25
CA LEU A 113 -3.15 16.27 1.32
C LEU A 113 -2.61 15.61 0.06
N ILE A 114 -1.92 14.47 0.20
CA ILE A 114 -1.28 13.75 -0.92
C ILE A 114 -2.29 12.90 -1.69
N GLY A 115 -3.30 12.35 -1.02
CA GLY A 115 -4.31 11.47 -1.62
C GLY A 115 -3.81 10.07 -1.95
N THR A 116 -2.62 9.65 -1.46
CA THR A 116 -2.05 8.32 -1.74
C THR A 116 -1.53 7.65 -0.47
N ALA A 117 -2.03 6.43 -0.20
CA ALA A 117 -1.58 5.64 0.94
C ALA A 117 -0.09 5.30 0.86
N PHE A 118 0.38 4.84 -0.30
CA PHE A 118 1.77 4.42 -0.50
C PHE A 118 2.77 5.58 -0.37
N GLY A 119 2.44 6.77 -0.88
CA GLY A 119 3.28 7.96 -0.74
C GLY A 119 3.49 8.33 0.72
N THR A 120 2.42 8.37 1.50
CA THR A 120 2.48 8.71 2.93
C THR A 120 3.17 7.61 3.75
N ALA A 121 2.94 6.32 3.44
CA ALA A 121 3.60 5.22 4.12
C ALA A 121 5.13 5.28 3.97
N ASN A 122 5.60 5.52 2.75
CA ASN A 122 7.03 5.54 2.45
C ASN A 122 7.75 6.80 2.95
N THR A 123 7.06 7.91 3.12
CA THR A 123 7.64 9.16 3.63
C THR A 123 7.50 9.24 5.15
N MET A 124 6.28 9.48 5.64
CA MET A 124 6.02 9.67 7.07
C MET A 124 6.08 8.39 7.87
N GLY A 125 5.68 7.25 7.28
CA GLY A 125 5.73 5.96 7.96
C GLY A 125 7.14 5.59 8.41
N VAL A 126 8.15 5.80 7.55
CA VAL A 126 9.56 5.52 7.87
C VAL A 126 10.06 6.43 9.00
N VAL A 127 9.76 7.74 8.92
CA VAL A 127 10.18 8.72 9.95
C VAL A 127 9.55 8.38 11.29
N LEU A 128 8.23 8.20 11.33
CA LEU A 128 7.51 7.93 12.58
C LEU A 128 7.89 6.58 13.19
N MET A 129 8.13 5.56 12.37
CA MET A 129 8.59 4.26 12.86
C MET A 129 10.01 4.35 13.48
N THR A 130 10.87 5.20 12.91
CA THR A 130 12.22 5.42 13.46
C THR A 130 12.14 6.19 14.77
N ILE A 131 11.27 7.20 14.89
CA ILE A 131 11.01 7.91 16.14
C ILE A 131 10.45 6.97 17.21
N ALA A 132 9.48 6.11 16.86
CA ALA A 132 8.89 5.14 17.76
C ALA A 132 9.93 4.22 18.40
N ARG A 133 10.86 3.72 17.58
CA ARG A 133 11.98 2.89 18.07
C ARG A 133 12.91 3.67 19.01
N GLY A 134 13.20 4.93 18.69
CA GLY A 134 14.01 5.80 19.53
C GLY A 134 13.35 6.14 20.87
N CYS A 135 12.04 6.29 20.89
CA CYS A 135 11.26 6.57 22.12
C CYS A 135 10.86 5.31 22.92
N GLY A 136 11.22 4.11 22.47
CA GLY A 136 10.85 2.86 23.13
C GLY A 136 9.36 2.52 23.03
N VAL A 137 8.62 3.14 22.07
CA VAL A 137 7.21 2.85 21.82
C VAL A 137 7.10 1.56 21.00
N SER A 138 6.10 0.71 21.29
CA SER A 138 5.88 -0.54 20.57
C SER A 138 5.76 -0.34 19.07
N PRO A 139 6.63 -0.96 18.24
CA PRO A 139 6.58 -0.82 16.79
C PRO A 139 5.25 -1.33 16.17
N ALA A 140 4.67 -2.37 16.76
CA ALA A 140 3.42 -2.95 16.26
C ALA A 140 2.24 -1.98 16.43
N ILE A 141 2.12 -1.32 17.58
CA ILE A 141 1.06 -0.34 17.84
C ILE A 141 1.27 0.90 16.97
N THR A 142 2.50 1.33 16.83
CA THR A 142 2.86 2.46 15.94
C THR A 142 2.52 2.16 14.49
N ALA A 143 2.86 0.97 13.99
CA ALA A 143 2.52 0.55 12.64
C ALA A 143 0.99 0.56 12.41
N GLY A 144 0.22 0.06 13.38
CA GLY A 144 -1.23 0.11 13.35
C GLY A 144 -1.77 1.54 13.25
N ALA A 145 -1.26 2.47 14.09
CA ALA A 145 -1.66 3.87 14.06
C ALA A 145 -1.31 4.56 12.74
N ILE A 146 -0.12 4.30 12.20
CA ILE A 146 0.33 4.83 10.90
C ILE A 146 -0.59 4.32 9.79
N LEU A 147 -0.86 3.02 9.73
CA LEU A 147 -1.75 2.42 8.73
C LEU A 147 -3.16 3.02 8.80
N CYS A 148 -3.74 3.11 9.99
CA CYS A 148 -5.06 3.73 10.18
C CYS A 148 -5.07 5.18 9.67
N GLY A 149 -4.06 5.99 10.02
CA GLY A 149 -3.95 7.38 9.56
C GLY A 149 -3.83 7.48 8.03
N ILE A 150 -3.00 6.66 7.42
CA ILE A 150 -2.79 6.63 5.97
C ILE A 150 -4.09 6.32 5.23
N TYR A 151 -4.86 5.35 5.70
CA TYR A 151 -6.11 4.96 5.06
C TYR A 151 -7.22 6.01 5.22
N VAL A 152 -7.22 6.80 6.28
CA VAL A 152 -8.15 7.94 6.40
C VAL A 152 -7.97 8.90 5.21
N GLY A 153 -6.74 9.28 4.90
CA GLY A 153 -6.48 10.16 3.77
C GLY A 153 -6.76 9.51 2.41
N ASP A 154 -6.38 8.25 2.23
CA ASP A 154 -6.64 7.52 0.98
C ASP A 154 -8.14 7.37 0.66
N ARG A 155 -9.00 7.37 1.67
CA ARG A 155 -10.46 7.22 1.50
C ARG A 155 -11.21 8.54 1.50
N CYS A 156 -10.74 9.54 2.23
CA CYS A 156 -11.43 10.81 2.42
C CYS A 156 -10.88 11.95 1.56
N SER A 157 -9.69 11.77 0.95
CA SER A 157 -9.09 12.82 0.13
C SER A 157 -9.79 12.94 -1.23
N PRO A 158 -10.15 14.16 -1.66
CA PRO A 158 -10.69 14.40 -2.99
C PRO A 158 -9.69 14.09 -4.12
N MET A 159 -8.40 14.02 -3.80
CA MET A 159 -7.33 13.67 -4.76
C MET A 159 -7.02 12.16 -4.77
N SER A 160 -7.75 11.35 -4.02
CA SER A 160 -7.51 9.91 -3.94
C SER A 160 -7.84 9.20 -5.24
N SER A 161 -6.87 8.45 -5.75
CA SER A 161 -7.08 7.58 -6.92
C SER A 161 -8.08 6.45 -6.67
N SER A 162 -8.19 6.00 -5.42
CA SER A 162 -9.16 4.99 -4.99
C SER A 162 -10.59 5.53 -5.07
N LEU A 163 -10.80 6.76 -4.60
CA LEU A 163 -12.10 7.44 -4.65
C LEU A 163 -12.49 7.77 -6.10
N LEU A 164 -11.53 8.25 -6.91
CA LEU A 164 -11.74 8.52 -8.34
C LEU A 164 -12.18 7.25 -9.10
N LEU A 165 -11.52 6.13 -8.83
CA LEU A 165 -11.88 4.85 -9.43
C LEU A 165 -13.30 4.42 -9.02
N LEU A 166 -13.63 4.55 -7.73
CA LEU A 166 -14.94 4.18 -7.21
C LEU A 166 -16.04 5.02 -7.84
N SER A 167 -15.89 6.35 -7.88
CA SER A 167 -16.88 7.25 -8.46
C SER A 167 -17.08 7.03 -9.96
N THR A 168 -16.01 6.76 -10.71
CA THR A 168 -16.13 6.42 -12.14
C THR A 168 -16.85 5.09 -12.39
N LEU A 169 -16.67 4.10 -11.50
CA LEU A 169 -17.34 2.80 -11.62
C LEU A 169 -18.80 2.85 -11.18
N THR A 170 -19.13 3.65 -10.17
CA THR A 170 -20.49 3.76 -9.62
C THR A 170 -21.32 4.85 -10.30
N GLY A 171 -20.71 5.72 -11.10
CA GLY A 171 -21.37 6.86 -11.72
C GLY A 171 -21.84 7.91 -10.72
N THR A 172 -21.26 7.93 -9.51
CA THR A 172 -21.57 8.89 -8.44
C THR A 172 -20.61 10.06 -8.47
N ASP A 173 -21.08 11.23 -8.00
CA ASP A 173 -20.25 12.43 -7.93
C ASP A 173 -19.29 12.35 -6.72
N HIS A 174 -18.05 12.81 -6.91
CA HIS A 174 -16.98 12.79 -5.91
C HIS A 174 -17.33 13.50 -4.60
N TYR A 175 -18.20 14.50 -4.65
CA TYR A 175 -18.52 15.37 -3.51
C TYR A 175 -19.83 15.00 -2.81
N THR A 176 -20.58 14.04 -3.33
CA THR A 176 -21.88 13.60 -2.76
C THR A 176 -21.82 12.23 -2.09
N ASN A 177 -20.67 11.59 -2.08
CA ASN A 177 -20.45 10.26 -1.48
C ASN A 177 -19.85 10.35 -0.08
#